data_7c63aaa6ab33b67f9a40b9935752e7a8
#
_entry.id   7c63aaa6ab33b67f9a40b9935752e7a8
#
_cell.length_a   1.000
_cell.length_b   1.000
_cell.length_c   1.000
_cell.angle_alpha   90.00
_cell.angle_beta   90.00
_cell.angle_gamma   90.00
#
_symmetry.space_group_name_H-M   'P 1'
#
loop_
_entity.id
_entity.type
_entity.pdbx_description
1 polymer ?
#
loop_
_entity_poly.entity_id
_entity_poly.type
_entity_poly.pdbx_seq_one_letter_code
_entity_poly.pdbx_strand_id
1 'polypeptide(L)'
;MQTDRSSARPPRSPHATTPTLLYARPGIVVTAERFTVGRNSWAVAEITQLWTTRGPHDRLAVRAVAVSAALIAAVGLLLGFTGGLERLTAGAYLTLGVVGLLPLLLVLLGDRWRPPAHELWGRVRGTEVLLFSSDDERQFGQVTRALRRAREGARLGGWTDPPAAGPWRPAR
;
A
#
# COMPACT_ATOMS: atom_id res chain seq x y z
N MET A 1 -1.71 -74.31 -3.18
CA MET A 1 -2.13 -73.25 -2.27
C MET A 1 -1.33 -72.00 -2.65
N GLN A 2 -1.92 -71.19 -3.52
CA GLN A 2 -1.24 -70.03 -4.10
C GLN A 2 -1.92 -68.78 -3.47
N THR A 3 -1.22 -68.11 -2.57
CA THR A 3 -1.69 -66.90 -1.90
C THR A 3 -1.48 -65.70 -2.81
N ASP A 4 -2.57 -65.27 -3.39
CA ASP A 4 -2.69 -64.06 -4.19
C ASP A 4 -2.41 -62.83 -3.33
N ARG A 5 -1.22 -62.25 -3.48
CA ARG A 5 -0.88 -60.96 -2.86
C ARG A 5 -1.42 -59.84 -3.75
N SER A 6 -2.67 -59.47 -3.51
CA SER A 6 -3.29 -58.29 -4.07
C SER A 6 -2.48 -57.05 -3.61
N SER A 7 -1.62 -56.55 -4.50
CA SER A 7 -0.89 -55.27 -4.30
C SER A 7 -1.88 -54.12 -4.30
N ALA A 8 -2.36 -53.78 -3.12
CA ALA A 8 -3.11 -52.58 -2.91
C ALA A 8 -2.23 -51.35 -3.25
N ARG A 9 -2.44 -50.78 -4.44
CA ARG A 9 -1.83 -49.55 -4.87
C ARG A 9 -2.20 -48.47 -3.88
N PRO A 10 -1.23 -47.77 -3.22
CA PRO A 10 -1.57 -46.69 -2.28
C PRO A 10 -2.39 -45.61 -3.01
N PRO A 11 -3.40 -45.05 -2.34
CA PRO A 11 -4.21 -43.97 -2.91
C PRO A 11 -3.28 -42.82 -3.31
N ARG A 12 -3.30 -42.44 -4.60
CA ARG A 12 -2.60 -41.27 -5.09
C ARG A 12 -3.11 -40.08 -4.27
N SER A 13 -2.22 -39.52 -3.44
CA SER A 13 -2.46 -38.23 -2.78
C SER A 13 -2.96 -37.25 -3.82
N PRO A 14 -4.03 -36.50 -3.54
CA PRO A 14 -4.46 -35.46 -4.44
C PRO A 14 -3.28 -34.55 -4.69
N HIS A 15 -2.90 -34.36 -5.95
CA HIS A 15 -1.82 -33.49 -6.37
C HIS A 15 -2.00 -32.15 -5.65
N ALA A 16 -1.14 -31.89 -4.66
CA ALA A 16 -1.04 -30.57 -4.07
C ALA A 16 -0.65 -29.63 -5.22
N THR A 17 -1.63 -28.96 -5.80
CA THR A 17 -1.42 -27.98 -6.85
C THR A 17 -0.53 -26.92 -6.23
N THR A 18 0.73 -26.90 -6.61
CA THR A 18 1.66 -25.88 -6.11
C THR A 18 1.08 -24.52 -6.50
N PRO A 19 0.75 -23.65 -5.53
CA PRO A 19 0.12 -22.39 -5.86
C PRO A 19 1.03 -21.57 -6.77
N THR A 20 0.52 -21.16 -7.94
CA THR A 20 1.29 -20.36 -8.89
C THR A 20 1.69 -19.05 -8.24
N LEU A 21 3.00 -18.86 -8.07
CA LEU A 21 3.58 -17.66 -7.46
C LEU A 21 3.64 -16.54 -8.51
N LEU A 22 2.96 -15.43 -8.25
CA LEU A 22 2.93 -14.27 -9.13
C LEU A 22 3.88 -13.16 -8.70
N TYR A 23 4.11 -13.03 -7.38
CA TYR A 23 5.02 -12.05 -6.82
C TYR A 23 5.45 -12.47 -5.41
N ALA A 24 6.74 -12.30 -5.10
CA ALA A 24 7.28 -12.52 -3.77
C ALA A 24 8.36 -11.50 -3.44
N ARG A 25 8.23 -10.88 -2.27
CA ARG A 25 9.25 -10.08 -1.59
C ARG A 25 9.11 -10.27 -0.08
N PRO A 26 10.13 -9.92 0.71
CA PRO A 26 10.03 -9.97 2.16
C PRO A 26 8.77 -9.27 2.66
N GLY A 27 7.91 -10.01 3.34
CA GLY A 27 6.64 -9.51 3.86
C GLY A 27 5.47 -9.43 2.88
N ILE A 28 5.65 -9.74 1.56
CA ILE A 28 4.58 -9.66 0.57
C ILE A 28 4.64 -10.87 -0.35
N VAL A 29 3.55 -11.64 -0.41
CA VAL A 29 3.43 -12.79 -1.30
C VAL A 29 2.08 -12.72 -2.02
N VAL A 30 2.11 -12.82 -3.35
CA VAL A 30 0.92 -12.93 -4.20
C VAL A 30 0.97 -14.24 -4.95
N THR A 31 0.03 -15.10 -4.68
CA THR A 31 -0.20 -16.34 -5.43
C THR A 31 -1.51 -16.24 -6.19
N ALA A 32 -1.80 -17.20 -7.04
CA ALA A 32 -3.08 -17.27 -7.75
C ALA A 32 -4.29 -17.35 -6.79
N GLU A 33 -4.09 -17.89 -5.59
CA GLU A 33 -5.17 -18.16 -4.63
C GLU A 33 -5.17 -17.19 -3.44
N ARG A 34 -3.99 -16.70 -3.04
CA ARG A 34 -3.81 -15.92 -1.81
C ARG A 34 -2.96 -14.67 -2.01
N PHE A 35 -3.35 -13.63 -1.31
CA PHE A 35 -2.57 -12.41 -1.15
C PHE A 35 -2.19 -12.26 0.32
N THR A 36 -0.89 -12.21 0.62
CA THR A 36 -0.36 -12.13 1.98
C THR A 36 0.53 -10.90 2.11
N VAL A 37 0.28 -10.09 3.14
CA VAL A 37 1.09 -8.92 3.52
C VAL A 37 1.34 -8.96 5.02
N GLY A 38 2.59 -9.11 5.41
CA GLY A 38 2.98 -9.26 6.80
C GLY A 38 2.29 -10.46 7.45
N ARG A 39 1.41 -10.21 8.41
CA ARG A 39 0.61 -11.23 9.11
C ARG A 39 -0.77 -11.44 8.53
N ASN A 40 -1.19 -10.59 7.62
CA ASN A 40 -2.54 -10.63 7.04
C ASN A 40 -2.53 -11.44 5.75
N SER A 41 -3.54 -12.27 5.56
CA SER A 41 -3.70 -13.08 4.35
C SER A 41 -5.17 -13.11 3.93
N TRP A 42 -5.41 -12.88 2.63
CA TRP A 42 -6.74 -12.87 2.04
C TRP A 42 -6.81 -13.84 0.87
N ALA A 43 -7.93 -14.51 0.72
CA ALA A 43 -8.18 -15.29 -0.48
C ALA A 43 -8.47 -14.33 -1.65
N VAL A 44 -7.80 -14.52 -2.77
CA VAL A 44 -7.96 -13.65 -3.96
C VAL A 44 -9.40 -13.66 -4.48
N ALA A 45 -10.09 -14.80 -4.37
CA ALA A 45 -11.49 -14.96 -4.76
C ALA A 45 -12.46 -14.10 -3.91
N GLU A 46 -12.11 -13.80 -2.66
CA GLU A 46 -12.93 -12.99 -1.75
C GLU A 46 -12.80 -11.48 -2.01
N ILE A 47 -11.79 -11.07 -2.76
CA ILE A 47 -11.54 -9.66 -3.08
C ILE A 47 -12.42 -9.28 -4.26
N THR A 48 -13.53 -8.61 -4.02
CA THR A 48 -14.52 -8.28 -5.06
C THR A 48 -14.17 -7.01 -5.84
N GLN A 49 -13.70 -5.98 -5.16
CA GLN A 49 -13.33 -4.69 -5.76
C GLN A 49 -11.92 -4.30 -5.34
N LEU A 50 -11.20 -3.67 -6.25
CA LEU A 50 -9.87 -3.10 -6.00
C LEU A 50 -9.84 -1.67 -6.50
N TRP A 51 -9.39 -0.76 -5.64
CA TRP A 51 -9.11 0.61 -6.02
C TRP A 51 -7.85 1.10 -5.34
N THR A 52 -7.22 2.06 -5.97
CA THR A 52 -6.02 2.69 -5.46
C THR A 52 -6.35 4.11 -5.04
N THR A 53 -5.87 4.50 -3.88
CA THR A 53 -5.96 5.86 -3.40
C THR A 53 -4.59 6.33 -2.94
N ARG A 54 -4.40 7.64 -2.87
CA ARG A 54 -3.26 8.20 -2.15
C ARG A 54 -3.67 8.34 -0.70
N GLY A 55 -2.82 7.87 0.19
CA GLY A 55 -3.05 8.00 1.63
C GLY A 55 -3.36 9.46 2.00
N PRO A 56 -4.12 9.70 3.06
CA PRO A 56 -4.38 11.05 3.53
C PRO A 56 -3.03 11.71 3.80
N HIS A 57 -2.85 12.92 3.27
CA HIS A 57 -1.74 13.78 3.65
C HIS A 57 -1.64 13.75 5.17
N ASP A 58 -0.44 13.61 5.68
CA ASP A 58 -0.20 13.40 7.10
C ASP A 58 -1.04 14.39 7.93
N ARG A 59 -2.12 13.88 8.53
CA ARG A 59 -3.07 14.70 9.31
C ARG A 59 -2.35 15.47 10.41
N LEU A 60 -1.19 14.95 10.84
CA LEU A 60 -0.32 15.61 11.82
C LEU A 60 0.34 16.84 11.22
N ALA A 61 0.81 16.77 9.97
CA ALA A 61 1.41 17.92 9.29
C ALA A 61 0.36 19.04 9.08
N VAL A 62 -0.82 18.68 8.61
CA VAL A 62 -1.93 19.65 8.44
C VAL A 62 -2.34 20.27 9.79
N ARG A 63 -2.42 19.46 10.85
CA ARG A 63 -2.72 19.98 12.20
C ARG A 63 -1.60 20.86 12.73
N ALA A 64 -0.34 20.50 12.53
CA ALA A 64 0.79 21.31 12.95
C ALA A 64 0.78 22.68 12.30
N VAL A 65 0.47 22.76 10.98
CA VAL A 65 0.30 24.05 10.27
C VAL A 65 -0.85 24.84 10.83
N ALA A 66 -2.00 24.21 11.01
CA ALA A 66 -3.19 24.91 11.54
C ALA A 66 -2.94 25.48 12.93
N VAL A 67 -2.28 24.71 13.82
CA VAL A 67 -1.92 25.16 15.18
C VAL A 67 -0.90 26.29 15.11
N SER A 68 0.14 26.18 14.28
CA SER A 68 1.12 27.25 14.11
C SER A 68 0.52 28.55 13.59
N ALA A 69 -0.35 28.45 12.58
CA ALA A 69 -1.05 29.61 12.02
C ALA A 69 -1.97 30.26 13.07
N ALA A 70 -2.68 29.45 13.86
CA ALA A 70 -3.55 29.96 14.93
C ALA A 70 -2.74 30.67 16.02
N LEU A 71 -1.59 30.13 16.42
CA LEU A 71 -0.70 30.76 17.40
C LEU A 71 -0.16 32.10 16.91
N ILE A 72 0.28 32.16 15.65
CA ILE A 72 0.78 33.40 15.04
C ILE A 72 -0.32 34.46 14.98
N ALA A 73 -1.52 34.05 14.57
CA ALA A 73 -2.68 34.95 14.53
C ALA A 73 -3.05 35.46 15.93
N ALA A 74 -3.05 34.61 16.95
CA ALA A 74 -3.31 34.95 18.34
C ALA A 74 -2.29 35.96 18.89
N VAL A 75 -1.00 35.75 18.64
CA VAL A 75 0.07 36.67 19.06
C VAL A 75 -0.05 37.99 18.33
N GLY A 76 -0.31 37.97 17.02
CA GLY A 76 -0.53 39.21 16.23
C GLY A 76 -1.71 40.03 16.73
N LEU A 77 -2.81 39.36 17.07
CA LEU A 77 -4.02 40.00 17.60
C LEU A 77 -3.76 40.61 18.97
N LEU A 78 -3.08 39.88 19.86
CA LEU A 78 -2.72 40.36 21.20
C LEU A 78 -1.83 41.60 21.14
N LEU A 79 -0.81 41.59 20.29
CA LEU A 79 0.07 42.74 20.08
C LEU A 79 -0.68 43.93 19.46
N GLY A 80 -1.63 43.69 18.57
CA GLY A 80 -2.49 44.72 17.99
C GLY A 80 -3.36 45.39 19.03
N PHE A 81 -4.03 44.63 19.91
CA PHE A 81 -4.87 45.15 20.98
C PHE A 81 -4.11 45.92 22.07
N THR A 82 -2.87 45.52 22.36
CA THR A 82 -2.05 46.15 23.40
C THR A 82 -1.26 47.37 22.91
N GLY A 83 -1.40 47.76 21.63
CA GLY A 83 -0.59 48.81 21.01
C GLY A 83 0.92 48.43 20.93
N GLY A 84 1.22 47.16 21.12
CA GLY A 84 2.62 46.66 21.11
C GLY A 84 3.27 46.70 19.73
N LEU A 85 2.48 46.75 18.66
CA LEU A 85 2.99 46.79 17.27
C LEU A 85 3.84 48.04 17.00
N GLU A 86 3.48 49.20 17.59
CA GLU A 86 4.22 50.43 17.42
C GLU A 86 5.61 50.42 18.11
N ARG A 87 5.78 49.52 19.09
CA ARG A 87 7.01 49.37 19.87
C ARG A 87 7.93 48.28 19.34
N LEU A 88 7.50 47.53 18.32
CA LEU A 88 8.29 46.48 17.74
C LEU A 88 9.43 47.06 16.88
N THR A 89 10.63 46.67 17.18
CA THR A 89 11.80 46.98 16.36
C THR A 89 11.79 46.15 15.07
N ALA A 90 12.47 46.64 14.02
CA ALA A 90 12.61 45.88 12.75
C ALA A 90 13.07 44.44 12.95
N GLY A 91 13.92 44.18 13.96
CA GLY A 91 14.35 42.83 14.33
C GLY A 91 13.22 41.95 14.84
N ALA A 92 12.27 42.50 15.60
CA ALA A 92 11.14 41.75 16.09
C ALA A 92 10.16 41.35 14.96
N TYR A 93 9.95 42.21 13.96
CA TYR A 93 9.19 41.84 12.76
C TYR A 93 9.86 40.72 11.95
N LEU A 94 11.18 40.80 11.79
CA LEU A 94 11.95 39.75 11.11
C LEU A 94 11.83 38.40 11.84
N THR A 95 11.98 38.41 13.17
CA THR A 95 11.83 37.21 13.98
C THR A 95 10.45 36.59 13.89
N LEU A 96 9.40 37.43 13.97
CA LEU A 96 8.00 36.98 13.83
C LEU A 96 7.73 36.39 12.42
N GLY A 97 8.29 37.02 11.38
CA GLY A 97 8.18 36.54 10.00
C GLY A 97 8.88 35.17 9.81
N VAL A 98 10.08 35.01 10.35
CA VAL A 98 10.82 33.73 10.27
C VAL A 98 10.11 32.64 11.04
N VAL A 99 9.66 32.91 12.27
CA VAL A 99 8.94 31.94 13.09
C VAL A 99 7.61 31.52 12.42
N GLY A 100 6.95 32.45 11.73
CA GLY A 100 5.72 32.17 10.99
C GLY A 100 5.92 31.39 9.70
N LEU A 101 7.01 31.70 8.95
CA LEU A 101 7.31 31.04 7.69
C LEU A 101 7.93 29.66 7.86
N LEU A 102 8.66 29.42 8.96
CA LEU A 102 9.38 28.18 9.19
C LEU A 102 8.46 26.94 9.17
N PRO A 103 7.34 26.88 9.91
CA PRO A 103 6.45 25.73 9.89
C PRO A 103 5.80 25.53 8.51
N LEU A 104 5.48 26.61 7.79
CA LEU A 104 4.96 26.52 6.43
C LEU A 104 5.98 25.91 5.47
N LEU A 105 7.24 26.37 5.54
CA LEU A 105 8.36 25.82 4.78
C LEU A 105 8.61 24.35 5.11
N LEU A 106 8.60 23.97 6.39
CA LEU A 106 8.79 22.60 6.82
C LEU A 106 7.70 21.66 6.31
N VAL A 107 6.45 22.13 6.22
CA VAL A 107 5.36 21.34 5.64
C VAL A 107 5.52 21.20 4.14
N LEU A 108 5.80 22.28 3.43
CA LEU A 108 6.02 22.26 1.98
C LEU A 108 7.23 21.37 1.61
N LEU A 109 8.32 21.43 2.39
CA LEU A 109 9.46 20.55 2.21
C LEU A 109 9.14 19.11 2.63
N GLY A 110 8.41 18.92 3.70
CA GLY A 110 8.00 17.59 4.20
C GLY A 110 7.15 16.83 3.19
N ASP A 111 6.23 17.52 2.53
CA ASP A 111 5.39 16.93 1.47
C ASP A 111 6.23 16.53 0.24
N ARG A 112 7.32 17.24 -0.02
CA ARG A 112 8.26 16.90 -1.10
C ARG A 112 9.21 15.77 -0.74
N TRP A 113 9.56 15.60 0.52
CA TRP A 113 10.50 14.58 0.98
C TRP A 113 9.83 13.25 1.35
N ARG A 114 8.55 13.29 1.68
CA ARG A 114 7.73 12.10 1.96
C ARG A 114 6.44 12.18 1.15
N PRO A 115 6.47 11.74 -0.12
CA PRO A 115 5.26 11.67 -0.91
C PRO A 115 4.24 10.76 -0.19
N PRO A 116 2.94 11.11 -0.26
CA PRO A 116 1.90 10.32 0.38
C PRO A 116 1.95 8.87 -0.11
N ALA A 117 1.88 7.93 0.83
CA ALA A 117 1.90 6.51 0.53
C ALA A 117 0.76 6.15 -0.43
N HIS A 118 1.06 5.27 -1.37
CA HIS A 118 0.05 4.68 -2.24
C HIS A 118 -0.66 3.58 -1.47
N GLU A 119 -1.98 3.66 -1.40
CA GLU A 119 -2.82 2.71 -0.70
C GLU A 119 -3.63 1.88 -1.70
N LEU A 120 -3.60 0.57 -1.52
CA LEU A 120 -4.43 -0.38 -2.25
C LEU A 120 -5.54 -0.86 -1.33
N TRP A 121 -6.74 -0.49 -1.67
CA TRP A 121 -7.94 -0.90 -0.96
C TRP A 121 -8.68 -1.97 -1.73
N GLY A 122 -9.36 -2.82 -1.01
CA GLY A 122 -10.22 -3.84 -1.58
C GLY A 122 -11.44 -4.10 -0.71
N ARG A 123 -12.50 -4.60 -1.35
CA ARG A 123 -13.68 -5.08 -0.63
C ARG A 123 -13.58 -6.59 -0.45
N VAL A 124 -13.45 -7.02 0.80
CA VAL A 124 -13.36 -8.43 1.19
C VAL A 124 -14.61 -8.77 2.00
N ARG A 125 -15.40 -9.73 1.53
CA ARG A 125 -16.66 -10.14 2.20
C ARG A 125 -17.60 -8.98 2.51
N GLY A 126 -17.65 -7.96 1.64
CA GLY A 126 -18.50 -6.78 1.81
C GLY A 126 -17.89 -5.65 2.64
N THR A 127 -16.75 -5.87 3.32
CA THR A 127 -16.04 -4.86 4.11
C THR A 127 -14.88 -4.26 3.33
N GLU A 128 -14.70 -2.96 3.44
CA GLU A 128 -13.55 -2.26 2.87
C GLU A 128 -12.32 -2.46 3.75
N VAL A 129 -11.25 -2.96 3.16
CA VAL A 129 -10.02 -3.29 3.86
C VAL A 129 -8.83 -2.68 3.13
N LEU A 130 -7.90 -2.08 3.87
CA LEU A 130 -6.60 -1.70 3.34
C LEU A 130 -5.77 -2.98 3.14
N LEU A 131 -5.53 -3.33 1.89
CA LEU A 131 -4.80 -4.53 1.52
C LEU A 131 -3.29 -4.31 1.54
N PHE A 132 -2.84 -3.15 1.05
CA PHE A 132 -1.42 -2.84 0.95
C PHE A 132 -1.18 -1.33 0.91
N SER A 133 -0.09 -0.88 1.54
CA SER A 133 0.38 0.50 1.48
C SER A 133 1.89 0.52 1.27
N SER A 134 2.36 1.41 0.40
CA SER A 134 3.79 1.57 0.12
C SER A 134 4.12 2.98 -0.35
N ASP A 135 5.28 3.47 0.10
CA ASP A 135 5.86 4.74 -0.37
C ASP A 135 6.62 4.53 -1.69
N ASP A 136 7.00 3.28 -2.02
CA ASP A 136 7.65 2.93 -3.28
C ASP A 136 6.61 2.65 -4.38
N GLU A 137 6.48 3.59 -5.32
CA GLU A 137 5.57 3.50 -6.46
C GLU A 137 5.84 2.27 -7.34
N ARG A 138 7.12 1.88 -7.51
CA ARG A 138 7.49 0.71 -8.32
C ARG A 138 7.00 -0.57 -7.67
N GLN A 139 7.24 -0.72 -6.37
CA GLN A 139 6.78 -1.87 -5.60
C GLN A 139 5.26 -1.92 -5.59
N PHE A 140 4.61 -0.79 -5.33
CA PHE A 140 3.16 -0.66 -5.36
C PHE A 140 2.56 -1.10 -6.71
N GLY A 141 3.15 -0.62 -7.82
CA GLY A 141 2.71 -0.98 -9.16
C GLY A 141 2.90 -2.47 -9.47
N GLN A 142 3.99 -3.10 -9.00
CA GLN A 142 4.23 -4.54 -9.18
C GLN A 142 3.21 -5.39 -8.42
N VAL A 143 2.97 -5.08 -7.15
CA VAL A 143 1.99 -5.79 -6.31
C VAL A 143 0.57 -5.64 -6.87
N THR A 144 0.19 -4.44 -7.25
CA THR A 144 -1.14 -4.16 -7.84
C THR A 144 -1.37 -4.95 -9.13
N ARG A 145 -0.38 -5.00 -10.03
CA ARG A 145 -0.46 -5.78 -11.28
C ARG A 145 -0.55 -7.29 -10.99
N ALA A 146 0.28 -7.79 -10.05
CA ALA A 146 0.25 -9.20 -9.67
C ALA A 146 -1.12 -9.59 -9.10
N LEU A 147 -1.68 -8.77 -8.21
CA LEU A 147 -2.99 -9.03 -7.62
C LEU A 147 -4.14 -8.95 -8.64
N ARG A 148 -4.08 -8.01 -9.59
CA ARG A 148 -5.06 -7.96 -10.70
C ARG A 148 -5.02 -9.21 -11.54
N ARG A 149 -3.83 -9.69 -11.92
CA ARG A 149 -3.66 -10.95 -12.64
C ARG A 149 -4.20 -12.15 -11.86
N ALA A 150 -3.89 -12.24 -10.56
CA ALA A 150 -4.43 -13.29 -9.69
C ALA A 150 -5.97 -13.30 -9.73
N ARG A 151 -6.61 -12.12 -9.63
CA ARG A 151 -8.08 -12.01 -9.71
C ARG A 151 -8.65 -12.38 -11.06
N GLU A 152 -8.01 -11.99 -12.13
CA GLU A 152 -8.42 -12.36 -13.49
C GLU A 152 -8.39 -13.89 -13.65
N GLY A 153 -7.29 -14.52 -13.20
CA GLY A 153 -7.18 -15.97 -13.20
C GLY A 153 -8.27 -16.64 -12.34
N ALA A 154 -8.52 -16.13 -11.14
CA ALA A 154 -9.58 -16.67 -10.28
C ALA A 154 -10.99 -16.53 -10.88
N ARG A 155 -11.27 -15.46 -11.64
CA ARG A 155 -12.55 -15.26 -12.33
C ARG A 155 -12.75 -16.15 -13.54
N LEU A 156 -11.66 -16.51 -14.23
CA LEU A 156 -11.67 -17.37 -15.41
C LEU A 156 -11.68 -18.88 -15.08
N GLY A 157 -11.85 -19.25 -13.82
CA GLY A 157 -11.95 -20.65 -13.41
C GLY A 157 -10.64 -21.34 -13.06
N GLY A 158 -9.62 -20.55 -12.75
CA GLY A 158 -8.29 -21.02 -12.38
C GLY A 158 -7.25 -20.84 -13.48
N TRP A 159 -6.01 -20.72 -13.06
CA TRP A 159 -4.86 -20.81 -13.98
C TRP A 159 -4.79 -22.22 -14.53
N THR A 160 -5.31 -22.42 -15.73
CA THR A 160 -4.86 -23.53 -16.56
C THR A 160 -3.43 -23.17 -16.95
N ASP A 161 -2.44 -23.86 -16.36
CA ASP A 161 -1.09 -23.79 -16.88
C ASP A 161 -1.17 -23.95 -18.41
N PRO A 162 -0.64 -23.00 -19.22
CA PRO A 162 -0.55 -23.25 -20.64
C PRO A 162 0.17 -24.59 -20.79
N PRO A 163 -0.35 -25.53 -21.61
CA PRO A 163 0.23 -26.84 -21.76
C PRO A 163 1.73 -26.63 -21.95
N ALA A 164 2.53 -27.21 -21.05
CA ALA A 164 3.97 -27.06 -21.04
C ALA A 164 4.45 -27.12 -22.48
N ALA A 165 4.99 -26.01 -22.98
CA ALA A 165 5.45 -25.91 -24.35
C ALA A 165 6.32 -27.15 -24.58
N GLY A 166 5.85 -28.08 -25.41
CA GLY A 166 6.49 -29.35 -25.62
C GLY A 166 7.97 -29.13 -25.92
N PRO A 167 8.84 -30.11 -25.63
CA PRO A 167 10.28 -29.91 -25.72
C PRO A 167 10.62 -29.29 -27.06
N TRP A 168 11.20 -28.09 -26.98
CA TRP A 168 11.62 -27.31 -28.14
C TRP A 168 12.46 -28.19 -29.05
N ARG A 169 11.91 -28.58 -30.21
CA ARG A 169 12.65 -29.28 -31.23
C ARG A 169 13.31 -28.24 -32.13
N PRO A 170 14.64 -28.12 -32.17
CA PRO A 170 15.28 -27.30 -33.19
C PRO A 170 14.93 -27.85 -34.57
N ALA A 171 14.43 -26.98 -35.43
CA ALA A 171 14.24 -27.29 -36.84
C ALA A 171 15.61 -27.66 -37.45
N ARG A 172 15.70 -28.83 -38.08
CA ARG A 172 16.86 -29.26 -38.86
C ARG A 172 16.86 -28.55 -40.21
#